data_9574e2a98ae18976c90c28b9ab75aea0
#
_entry.id   9574e2a98ae18976c90c28b9ab75aea0
#
_cell.length_a   1.000
_cell.length_b   1.000
_cell.length_c   1.000
_cell.angle_alpha   90.00
_cell.angle_beta   90.00
_cell.angle_gamma   90.00
#
_symmetry.space_group_name_H-M   'P 1'
#
loop_
_entity.id
_entity.type
_entity.pdbx_description
1 polymer ?
#
loop_
_entity_poly.entity_id
_entity_poly.type
_entity_poly.pdbx_seq_one_letter_code
_entity_poly.pdbx_strand_id
1 'polypeptide(L)'
;MNRHALLSLLALLLCCSTSLPAQKAKTYIPWKNGKLVVSEEGRYLKHENGVPFFWLGETGWLMPQRLNRDEVSYYLNKCKDAGYNMVQVQVLNGVPSMNIYGQYSMTDGFNFKDINRKGIYGYWDHMDYIIKSAASRGIYIGMVCIWGTPVEQGLMNEKEAVAYGKFLAERYKDEPNIIWMIGGDIRGDNKTEVWDALANSIRSIDKGHLMTFHPRGRTTSATWFNDREWLDFNMFQSGHRRYGQRFGDGDYPIEENTEEDNWRFVERSMAMKPMKPVIDGEPIYEEIPHGLHDENELLWKDYDVRRYAYWSVFAGSFGHTYGHNSIMQFIKPGVGGAYGAKKPWYDALNDPGYNQMKYLKNLMLTFPFFERVPDQSVIAGQNGERYDRAIATR
;
A
#
# COMPACT_ATOMS: atom_id res chain seq x y z
N MET A 1 -6.51 -69.53 -11.61
CA MET A 1 -5.74 -68.39 -11.12
C MET A 1 -6.18 -68.11 -9.69
N ASN A 2 -5.27 -68.31 -8.75
CA ASN A 2 -5.60 -68.34 -7.31
C ASN A 2 -5.87 -66.94 -6.74
N ARG A 3 -7.00 -66.80 -6.04
CA ARG A 3 -7.42 -65.59 -5.32
C ARG A 3 -6.38 -65.03 -4.32
N HIS A 4 -5.41 -65.87 -3.91
CA HIS A 4 -4.34 -65.46 -3.00
C HIS A 4 -3.21 -64.67 -3.64
N ALA A 5 -3.03 -64.75 -4.96
CA ALA A 5 -2.00 -63.97 -5.67
C ALA A 5 -2.41 -62.50 -5.92
N LEU A 6 -3.73 -62.20 -5.95
CA LEU A 6 -4.22 -60.84 -6.16
C LEU A 6 -4.19 -59.98 -4.87
N LEU A 7 -4.32 -60.61 -3.72
CA LEU A 7 -4.26 -59.94 -2.41
C LEU A 7 -2.84 -59.57 -1.99
N SER A 8 -1.84 -60.30 -2.44
CA SER A 8 -0.42 -60.02 -2.16
C SER A 8 0.13 -58.86 -3.01
N LEU A 9 -0.45 -58.62 -4.21
CA LEU A 9 -0.05 -57.47 -5.06
C LEU A 9 -0.66 -56.16 -4.60
N LEU A 10 -1.84 -56.16 -3.95
CA LEU A 10 -2.47 -54.97 -3.40
C LEU A 10 -1.83 -54.50 -2.08
N ALA A 11 -1.24 -55.42 -1.31
CA ALA A 11 -0.56 -55.11 -0.06
C ALA A 11 0.84 -54.47 -0.25
N LEU A 12 1.50 -54.70 -1.39
CA LEU A 12 2.81 -54.10 -1.70
C LEU A 12 2.70 -52.66 -2.29
N LEU A 13 1.53 -52.22 -2.73
CA LEU A 13 1.31 -50.86 -3.25
C LEU A 13 0.92 -49.84 -2.18
N LEU A 14 0.66 -50.27 -0.94
CA LEU A 14 0.28 -49.40 0.17
C LEU A 14 1.42 -48.98 1.12
N CYS A 15 2.64 -49.43 0.91
CA CYS A 15 3.75 -49.15 1.83
C CYS A 15 4.85 -48.23 1.33
N CYS A 16 4.66 -47.51 0.22
CA CYS A 16 5.62 -46.50 -0.25
C CYS A 16 5.03 -45.10 -0.46
N SER A 17 4.15 -44.66 0.45
CA SER A 17 3.94 -43.23 0.63
C SER A 17 5.05 -42.65 1.53
N THR A 18 6.28 -42.61 1.01
CA THR A 18 7.29 -41.72 1.58
C THR A 18 6.77 -40.32 1.41
N SER A 19 6.22 -39.75 2.48
CA SER A 19 5.99 -38.29 2.55
C SER A 19 7.34 -37.61 2.35
N LEU A 20 7.63 -37.18 1.12
CA LEU A 20 8.71 -36.24 0.88
C LEU A 20 8.43 -35.04 1.78
N PRO A 21 9.37 -34.65 2.65
CA PRO A 21 9.18 -33.46 3.44
C PRO A 21 8.96 -32.31 2.45
N ALA A 22 7.83 -31.62 2.57
CA ALA A 22 7.55 -30.43 1.76
C ALA A 22 8.73 -29.48 1.94
N GLN A 23 9.55 -29.36 0.91
CA GLN A 23 10.70 -28.46 0.91
C GLN A 23 10.12 -27.07 1.09
N LYS A 24 10.32 -26.46 2.27
CA LYS A 24 9.87 -25.08 2.52
C LYS A 24 10.43 -24.21 1.40
N ALA A 25 9.55 -23.70 0.54
CA ALA A 25 9.95 -22.79 -0.51
C ALA A 25 10.78 -21.66 0.11
N LYS A 26 11.99 -21.45 -0.41
CA LYS A 26 12.84 -20.36 0.08
C LYS A 26 12.08 -19.05 -0.11
N THR A 27 11.99 -18.25 0.94
CA THR A 27 11.38 -16.93 0.84
C THR A 27 12.14 -16.12 -0.21
N TYR A 28 11.43 -15.63 -1.21
CA TYR A 28 11.97 -14.66 -2.17
C TYR A 28 12.27 -13.36 -1.42
N ILE A 29 13.49 -12.89 -1.54
CA ILE A 29 13.98 -11.65 -0.91
C ILE A 29 14.27 -10.65 -2.02
N PRO A 30 13.36 -9.68 -2.28
CA PRO A 30 13.43 -8.80 -3.45
C PRO A 30 14.74 -7.99 -3.55
N TRP A 31 15.23 -7.45 -2.46
CA TRP A 31 16.44 -6.60 -2.43
C TRP A 31 17.75 -7.35 -2.69
N LYS A 32 17.72 -8.67 -2.88
CA LYS A 32 18.84 -9.40 -3.49
C LYS A 32 19.05 -9.02 -4.96
N ASN A 33 18.05 -8.41 -5.57
CA ASN A 33 18.11 -7.87 -6.94
C ASN A 33 18.58 -6.40 -6.98
N GLY A 34 19.04 -5.88 -5.86
CA GLY A 34 19.38 -4.47 -5.69
C GLY A 34 18.22 -3.63 -5.19
N LYS A 35 18.42 -2.33 -5.07
CA LYS A 35 17.39 -1.36 -4.66
C LYS A 35 16.29 -1.24 -5.71
N LEU A 36 15.16 -0.71 -5.30
CA LEU A 36 14.14 -0.27 -6.24
C LEU A 36 14.55 1.06 -6.86
N VAL A 37 14.39 1.15 -8.17
CA VAL A 37 14.65 2.36 -8.95
C VAL A 37 13.52 2.57 -9.96
N VAL A 38 13.38 3.80 -10.45
CA VAL A 38 12.49 4.13 -11.56
C VAL A 38 13.11 3.60 -12.85
N SER A 39 12.29 3.03 -13.74
CA SER A 39 12.74 2.61 -15.07
C SER A 39 13.18 3.81 -15.92
N GLU A 40 14.01 3.57 -16.94
CA GLU A 40 14.56 4.62 -17.79
C GLU A 40 13.47 5.43 -18.51
N GLU A 41 12.36 4.79 -18.84
CA GLU A 41 11.22 5.41 -19.50
C GLU A 41 10.35 6.23 -18.53
N GLY A 42 10.64 6.19 -17.21
CA GLY A 42 9.88 6.88 -16.18
C GLY A 42 8.46 6.32 -15.95
N ARG A 43 8.20 5.04 -16.32
CA ARG A 43 6.85 4.46 -16.28
C ARG A 43 6.65 3.41 -15.19
N TYR A 44 7.71 2.72 -14.82
CA TYR A 44 7.65 1.55 -13.94
C TYR A 44 8.71 1.62 -12.85
N LEU A 45 8.57 0.74 -11.87
CA LEU A 45 9.63 0.44 -10.92
C LEU A 45 10.30 -0.88 -11.30
N LYS A 46 11.61 -0.94 -11.06
CA LYS A 46 12.43 -2.14 -11.22
C LYS A 46 13.49 -2.21 -10.13
N HIS A 47 14.10 -3.36 -9.97
CA HIS A 47 15.33 -3.48 -9.22
C HIS A 47 16.55 -3.04 -10.06
N GLU A 48 17.64 -2.67 -9.40
CA GLU A 48 18.88 -2.23 -10.07
C GLU A 48 19.40 -3.25 -11.10
N ASN A 49 19.19 -4.54 -10.87
CA ASN A 49 19.56 -5.60 -11.83
C ASN A 49 18.57 -5.79 -12.99
N GLY A 50 17.54 -4.94 -13.11
CA GLY A 50 16.54 -4.98 -14.18
C GLY A 50 15.31 -5.83 -13.90
N VAL A 51 15.23 -6.54 -12.79
CA VAL A 51 14.04 -7.34 -12.45
C VAL A 51 12.83 -6.42 -12.21
N PRO A 52 11.68 -6.66 -12.89
CA PRO A 52 10.47 -5.84 -12.72
C PRO A 52 9.96 -5.88 -11.29
N PHE A 53 9.42 -4.75 -10.84
CA PHE A 53 8.68 -4.66 -9.59
C PHE A 53 7.24 -4.24 -9.86
N PHE A 54 6.32 -5.19 -9.81
CA PHE A 54 4.90 -4.91 -9.76
C PHE A 54 4.50 -4.68 -8.32
N TRP A 55 4.12 -3.45 -7.97
CA TRP A 55 3.61 -3.15 -6.63
C TRP A 55 2.24 -3.82 -6.45
N LEU A 56 2.17 -4.83 -5.62
CA LEU A 56 0.91 -5.32 -5.08
C LEU A 56 0.89 -4.97 -3.59
N GLY A 57 0.26 -3.84 -3.29
CA GLY A 57 0.19 -3.27 -1.96
C GLY A 57 -1.06 -3.68 -1.21
N GLU A 58 -0.94 -3.71 0.11
CA GLU A 58 -2.04 -3.87 1.05
C GLU A 58 -2.04 -2.70 2.04
N THR A 59 -3.20 -2.35 2.56
CA THR A 59 -3.38 -1.19 3.42
C THR A 59 -3.54 -1.60 4.88
N GLY A 60 -2.47 -1.43 5.66
CA GLY A 60 -2.43 -1.72 7.08
C GLY A 60 -2.17 -0.47 7.92
N TRP A 61 -2.98 0.59 7.75
CA TRP A 61 -2.72 1.92 8.32
C TRP A 61 -2.33 1.91 9.79
N LEU A 62 -3.12 1.26 10.63
CA LEU A 62 -2.97 1.32 12.08
C LEU A 62 -2.17 0.15 12.67
N MET A 63 -1.30 -0.49 11.87
CA MET A 63 -0.51 -1.65 12.32
C MET A 63 0.30 -1.36 13.60
N PRO A 64 1.07 -0.27 13.72
CA PRO A 64 1.85 0.00 14.92
C PRO A 64 1.00 0.24 16.16
N GLN A 65 -0.19 0.83 15.96
CA GLN A 65 -1.07 1.24 17.05
C GLN A 65 -1.96 0.10 17.56
N ARG A 66 -2.25 -0.91 16.72
CA ARG A 66 -3.30 -1.91 16.98
C ARG A 66 -2.87 -3.36 16.99
N LEU A 67 -1.72 -3.70 16.41
CA LEU A 67 -1.21 -5.07 16.38
C LEU A 67 -0.04 -5.27 17.33
N ASN A 68 -0.10 -6.32 18.15
CA ASN A 68 1.07 -6.81 18.86
C ASN A 68 2.02 -7.60 17.95
N ARG A 69 3.16 -8.05 18.47
CA ARG A 69 4.20 -8.74 17.66
C ARG A 69 3.69 -10.01 17.00
N ASP A 70 2.87 -10.79 17.69
CA ASP A 70 2.33 -12.03 17.16
C ASP A 70 1.31 -11.78 16.06
N GLU A 71 0.43 -10.79 16.27
CA GLU A 71 -0.54 -10.33 15.28
C GLU A 71 0.15 -9.74 14.04
N VAL A 72 1.21 -8.94 14.20
CA VAL A 72 2.05 -8.44 13.09
C VAL A 72 2.63 -9.61 12.30
N SER A 73 3.21 -10.60 12.98
CA SER A 73 3.78 -11.77 12.35
C SER A 73 2.72 -12.58 11.58
N TYR A 74 1.55 -12.79 12.17
CA TYR A 74 0.43 -13.47 11.53
C TYR A 74 -0.06 -12.74 10.28
N TYR A 75 -0.33 -11.44 10.41
CA TYR A 75 -0.78 -10.59 9.31
C TYR A 75 0.20 -10.58 8.12
N LEU A 76 1.48 -10.35 8.39
CA LEU A 76 2.50 -10.32 7.34
C LEU A 76 2.71 -11.70 6.68
N ASN A 77 2.49 -12.80 7.38
CA ASN A 77 2.45 -14.13 6.75
C ASN A 77 1.28 -14.24 5.78
N LYS A 78 0.11 -13.78 6.17
CA LYS A 78 -1.08 -13.76 5.31
C LYS A 78 -0.88 -12.86 4.08
N CYS A 79 -0.28 -11.68 4.24
CA CYS A 79 0.08 -10.81 3.11
C CYS A 79 0.99 -11.53 2.12
N LYS A 80 2.06 -12.17 2.63
CA LYS A 80 2.97 -12.96 1.80
C LYS A 80 2.26 -14.09 1.05
N ASP A 81 1.42 -14.86 1.74
CA ASP A 81 0.71 -16.01 1.17
C ASP A 81 -0.32 -15.57 0.10
N ALA A 82 -0.92 -14.41 0.29
CA ALA A 82 -1.83 -13.78 -0.68
C ALA A 82 -1.08 -13.06 -1.83
N GLY A 83 0.26 -12.99 -1.80
CA GLY A 83 1.10 -12.45 -2.87
C GLY A 83 1.39 -10.97 -2.78
N TYR A 84 1.01 -10.31 -1.69
CA TYR A 84 1.37 -8.91 -1.43
C TYR A 84 2.87 -8.77 -1.20
N ASN A 85 3.46 -7.73 -1.76
CA ASN A 85 4.88 -7.41 -1.63
C ASN A 85 5.14 -6.02 -1.05
N MET A 86 4.07 -5.33 -0.67
CA MET A 86 4.08 -4.01 -0.06
C MET A 86 2.95 -3.92 0.96
N VAL A 87 3.19 -3.26 2.11
CA VAL A 87 2.17 -2.86 3.08
C VAL A 87 2.36 -1.39 3.43
N GLN A 88 1.30 -0.60 3.30
CA GLN A 88 1.29 0.81 3.71
C GLN A 88 0.94 0.92 5.20
N VAL A 89 1.68 1.77 5.93
CA VAL A 89 1.57 1.90 7.39
C VAL A 89 1.67 3.37 7.80
N GLN A 90 0.78 3.83 8.67
CA GLN A 90 0.93 5.14 9.31
C GLN A 90 1.97 5.05 10.43
N VAL A 91 3.11 5.70 10.23
CA VAL A 91 4.14 5.77 11.29
C VAL A 91 3.62 6.61 12.44
N LEU A 92 3.11 7.81 12.17
CA LEU A 92 2.40 8.62 13.15
C LEU A 92 0.97 8.88 12.68
N ASN A 93 -0.02 8.34 13.39
CA ASN A 93 -1.43 8.65 13.16
C ASN A 93 -1.93 9.85 13.98
N GLY A 94 -1.09 10.38 14.85
CA GLY A 94 -1.32 11.51 15.73
C GLY A 94 0.00 12.02 16.31
N VAL A 95 -0.06 13.12 17.04
CA VAL A 95 1.11 13.72 17.70
C VAL A 95 0.78 13.96 19.18
N PRO A 96 1.33 13.13 20.08
CA PRO A 96 2.09 11.89 19.82
C PRO A 96 1.19 10.73 19.40
N SER A 97 1.76 9.74 18.70
CA SER A 97 1.11 8.44 18.51
C SER A 97 1.45 7.49 19.64
N MET A 98 0.54 6.55 19.92
CA MET A 98 0.76 5.50 20.92
C MET A 98 0.66 4.12 20.27
N ASN A 99 1.59 3.23 20.57
CA ASN A 99 1.54 1.85 20.07
C ASN A 99 0.63 0.96 20.94
N ILE A 100 0.42 -0.28 20.48
CA ILE A 100 -0.42 -1.27 21.19
C ILE A 100 0.05 -1.57 22.62
N TYR A 101 1.31 -1.30 22.94
CA TYR A 101 1.90 -1.51 24.28
C TYR A 101 1.81 -0.28 25.19
N GLY A 102 1.07 0.76 24.77
CA GLY A 102 0.91 1.99 25.55
C GLY A 102 2.12 2.91 25.55
N GLN A 103 3.08 2.71 24.61
CA GLN A 103 4.26 3.55 24.52
C GLN A 103 4.07 4.63 23.47
N TYR A 104 4.41 5.87 23.83
CA TYR A 104 4.30 7.01 22.95
C TYR A 104 5.50 7.15 22.02
N SER A 105 5.26 7.68 20.82
CA SER A 105 6.26 7.92 19.78
C SER A 105 7.25 9.02 20.13
N MET A 106 6.87 9.91 21.03
CA MET A 106 7.67 11.04 21.49
C MET A 106 7.24 11.50 22.89
N THR A 107 8.14 12.17 23.60
CA THR A 107 7.89 12.86 24.86
C THR A 107 8.22 14.34 24.66
N ASP A 108 7.53 15.24 25.34
CA ASP A 108 7.80 16.69 25.31
C ASP A 108 7.94 17.29 23.89
N GLY A 109 6.87 17.22 23.10
CA GLY A 109 6.86 17.69 21.72
C GLY A 109 7.59 16.73 20.77
N PHE A 110 8.27 17.25 19.75
CA PHE A 110 9.05 16.45 18.78
C PHE A 110 10.44 16.05 19.29
N ASN A 111 10.56 15.73 20.58
CA ASN A 111 11.82 15.24 21.14
C ASN A 111 11.89 13.72 21.05
N PHE A 112 12.68 13.23 20.09
CA PHE A 112 12.87 11.80 19.85
C PHE A 112 14.02 11.19 20.66
N LYS A 113 14.77 11.96 21.44
CA LYS A 113 15.99 11.47 22.12
C LYS A 113 15.73 10.50 23.27
N ASP A 114 14.57 10.61 23.92
CA ASP A 114 14.24 9.81 25.10
C ASP A 114 13.35 8.60 24.84
N ILE A 115 13.13 8.26 23.57
CA ILE A 115 12.15 7.24 23.17
C ILE A 115 12.62 5.82 23.49
N ASN A 116 13.91 5.56 23.44
CA ASN A 116 14.50 4.28 23.79
C ASN A 116 15.05 4.30 25.21
N ARG A 117 14.16 4.22 26.20
CA ARG A 117 14.60 3.92 27.59
C ARG A 117 15.14 2.49 27.60
N LYS A 118 16.40 2.34 28.00
CA LYS A 118 17.09 1.05 28.08
C LYS A 118 16.23 0.03 28.86
N GLY A 119 15.82 -1.05 28.18
CA GLY A 119 15.00 -2.13 28.78
C GLY A 119 13.48 -1.99 28.66
N ILE A 120 12.97 -0.94 28.03
CA ILE A 120 11.53 -0.78 27.78
C ILE A 120 11.31 -0.94 26.29
N TYR A 121 10.37 -1.81 25.89
CA TYR A 121 9.94 -1.98 24.51
C TYR A 121 9.10 -0.76 24.08
N GLY A 122 9.76 0.16 23.37
CA GLY A 122 9.20 1.46 23.02
C GLY A 122 8.40 1.45 21.72
N TYR A 123 7.89 2.64 21.36
CA TYR A 123 7.19 2.84 20.10
C TYR A 123 8.06 2.50 18.89
N TRP A 124 9.28 2.99 18.87
CA TRP A 124 10.22 2.80 17.76
C TRP A 124 10.82 1.39 17.72
N ASP A 125 10.93 0.71 18.85
CA ASP A 125 11.28 -0.72 18.88
C ASP A 125 10.20 -1.57 18.20
N HIS A 126 8.93 -1.15 18.33
CA HIS A 126 7.82 -1.80 17.66
C HIS A 126 7.82 -1.53 16.14
N MET A 127 8.12 -0.29 15.74
CA MET A 127 8.33 0.04 14.32
C MET A 127 9.48 -0.77 13.71
N ASP A 128 10.62 -0.87 14.40
CA ASP A 128 11.75 -1.71 13.97
C ASP A 128 11.34 -3.18 13.79
N TYR A 129 10.54 -3.70 14.73
CA TYR A 129 10.03 -5.06 14.64
C TYR A 129 9.14 -5.26 13.42
N ILE A 130 8.23 -4.34 13.13
CA ILE A 130 7.35 -4.37 11.95
C ILE A 130 8.19 -4.41 10.67
N ILE A 131 9.14 -3.49 10.52
CA ILE A 131 10.01 -3.38 9.34
C ILE A 131 10.83 -4.65 9.14
N LYS A 132 11.51 -5.13 10.18
CA LYS A 132 12.32 -6.35 10.13
C LYS A 132 11.48 -7.62 9.91
N SER A 133 10.29 -7.67 10.50
CA SER A 133 9.34 -8.76 10.29
C SER A 133 8.86 -8.81 8.84
N ALA A 134 8.56 -7.66 8.23
CA ALA A 134 8.23 -7.55 6.81
C ALA A 134 9.42 -7.92 5.93
N ALA A 135 10.62 -7.43 6.26
CA ALA A 135 11.86 -7.77 5.55
C ALA A 135 12.10 -9.28 5.48
N SER A 136 11.92 -9.99 6.58
CA SER A 136 12.10 -11.46 6.62
C SER A 136 11.14 -12.23 5.70
N ARG A 137 10.09 -11.56 5.20
CA ARG A 137 9.06 -12.10 4.32
C ARG A 137 9.14 -11.60 2.89
N GLY A 138 10.08 -10.71 2.59
CA GLY A 138 10.23 -10.09 1.28
C GLY A 138 9.17 -9.02 0.99
N ILE A 139 8.65 -8.37 2.03
CA ILE A 139 7.62 -7.34 1.96
C ILE A 139 8.24 -5.97 2.24
N TYR A 140 7.95 -5.00 1.37
CA TYR A 140 8.27 -3.59 1.59
C TYR A 140 7.26 -2.94 2.54
N ILE A 141 7.70 -1.94 3.28
CA ILE A 141 6.84 -1.08 4.09
C ILE A 141 6.80 0.32 3.46
N GLY A 142 5.60 0.72 3.03
CA GLY A 142 5.30 2.11 2.66
C GLY A 142 5.05 2.91 3.94
N MET A 143 6.06 3.68 4.36
CA MET A 143 6.01 4.44 5.60
C MET A 143 5.36 5.80 5.37
N VAL A 144 4.05 5.92 5.66
CA VAL A 144 3.41 7.23 5.77
C VAL A 144 3.93 7.89 7.03
N CYS A 145 4.89 8.81 6.84
CA CYS A 145 5.69 9.36 7.94
C CYS A 145 4.82 9.98 9.04
N ILE A 146 3.83 10.78 8.65
CA ILE A 146 2.83 11.36 9.55
C ILE A 146 1.53 11.54 8.77
N TRP A 147 0.40 11.25 9.40
CA TRP A 147 -0.91 11.51 8.79
C TRP A 147 -1.16 13.01 8.63
N GLY A 148 -1.96 13.40 7.63
CA GLY A 148 -2.13 14.81 7.29
C GLY A 148 -2.81 15.66 8.35
N THR A 149 -3.80 15.11 9.07
CA THR A 149 -4.58 15.86 10.06
C THR A 149 -3.74 16.55 11.14
N PRO A 150 -2.74 15.93 11.80
CA PRO A 150 -1.85 16.63 12.73
C PRO A 150 -1.12 17.84 12.11
N VAL A 151 -0.70 17.74 10.86
CA VAL A 151 -0.01 18.85 10.16
C VAL A 151 -0.99 19.95 9.82
N GLU A 152 -2.18 19.63 9.34
CA GLU A 152 -3.27 20.58 9.09
C GLU A 152 -3.64 21.36 10.36
N GLN A 153 -3.67 20.68 11.49
CA GLN A 153 -3.93 21.28 12.83
C GLN A 153 -2.76 22.10 13.37
N GLY A 154 -1.63 22.16 12.63
CA GLY A 154 -0.46 22.93 13.06
C GLY A 154 0.37 22.26 14.18
N LEU A 155 0.19 20.95 14.39
CA LEU A 155 0.96 20.18 15.38
C LEU A 155 2.37 19.83 14.88
N MET A 156 2.71 20.15 13.65
CA MET A 156 4.06 20.06 13.08
C MET A 156 4.31 21.28 12.19
N ASN A 157 5.37 22.01 12.45
CA ASN A 157 5.89 23.08 11.60
C ASN A 157 7.14 22.60 10.83
N GLU A 158 7.71 23.44 9.98
CA GLU A 158 8.90 23.12 9.17
C GLU A 158 10.11 22.67 10.01
N LYS A 159 10.39 23.32 11.14
CA LYS A 159 11.51 22.96 12.01
C LYS A 159 11.34 21.56 12.61
N GLU A 160 10.14 21.24 13.02
CA GLU A 160 9.77 19.92 13.56
C GLU A 160 9.80 18.87 12.46
N ALA A 161 9.32 19.20 11.26
CA ALA A 161 9.40 18.35 10.08
C ALA A 161 10.84 17.99 9.72
N VAL A 162 11.76 18.96 9.74
CA VAL A 162 13.20 18.72 9.53
C VAL A 162 13.78 17.80 10.60
N ALA A 163 13.48 18.03 11.87
CA ALA A 163 13.98 17.21 12.97
C ALA A 163 13.47 15.76 12.87
N TYR A 164 12.18 15.61 12.56
CA TYR A 164 11.54 14.31 12.41
C TYR A 164 12.05 13.55 11.19
N GLY A 165 12.17 14.20 10.05
CA GLY A 165 12.68 13.57 8.83
C GLY A 165 14.13 13.09 8.99
N LYS A 166 14.98 13.87 9.64
CA LYS A 166 16.34 13.42 9.98
C LYS A 166 16.36 12.20 10.89
N PHE A 167 15.52 12.21 11.95
CA PHE A 167 15.40 11.07 12.84
C PHE A 167 14.96 9.80 12.10
N LEU A 168 13.94 9.88 11.25
CA LEU A 168 13.47 8.74 10.46
C LEU A 168 14.56 8.22 9.52
N ALA A 169 15.20 9.12 8.77
CA ALA A 169 16.23 8.74 7.81
C ALA A 169 17.45 8.13 8.48
N GLU A 170 17.95 8.71 9.56
CA GLU A 170 19.06 8.14 10.33
C GLU A 170 18.75 6.74 10.86
N ARG A 171 17.50 6.49 11.28
CA ARG A 171 17.10 5.20 11.84
C ARG A 171 16.92 4.12 10.77
N TYR A 172 16.40 4.48 9.59
CA TYR A 172 15.88 3.49 8.64
C TYR A 172 16.59 3.45 7.28
N LYS A 173 17.54 4.33 6.98
CA LYS A 173 18.26 4.38 5.69
C LYS A 173 18.95 3.08 5.29
N ASP A 174 19.28 2.22 6.25
CA ASP A 174 19.97 0.95 6.03
C ASP A 174 19.00 -0.26 5.98
N GLU A 175 17.71 -0.05 6.23
CA GLU A 175 16.69 -1.11 6.12
C GLU A 175 16.29 -1.29 4.65
N PRO A 176 16.39 -2.51 4.07
CA PRO A 176 16.31 -2.66 2.61
C PRO A 176 14.89 -2.57 2.03
N ASN A 177 13.88 -2.50 2.87
CA ASN A 177 12.48 -2.70 2.50
C ASN A 177 11.58 -1.52 2.84
N ILE A 178 12.08 -0.29 2.68
CA ILE A 178 11.32 0.93 2.97
C ILE A 178 11.03 1.69 1.69
N ILE A 179 9.85 2.27 1.62
CA ILE A 179 9.48 3.35 0.70
C ILE A 179 8.90 4.49 1.54
N TRP A 180 9.45 5.69 1.37
CA TRP A 180 8.98 6.87 2.07
C TRP A 180 7.69 7.41 1.46
N MET A 181 6.71 7.69 2.30
CA MET A 181 5.44 8.29 1.89
C MET A 181 5.21 9.56 2.70
N ILE A 182 5.29 10.69 2.03
CA ILE A 182 4.99 12.00 2.60
C ILE A 182 3.48 12.24 2.52
N GLY A 183 2.91 13.09 3.34
CA GLY A 183 1.48 13.33 3.38
C GLY A 183 0.72 12.24 4.15
N GLY A 184 -0.52 12.01 3.76
CA GLY A 184 -1.44 11.05 4.40
C GLY A 184 -2.85 11.64 4.41
N ASP A 185 -3.66 11.31 3.39
CA ASP A 185 -5.03 11.80 3.16
C ASP A 185 -5.18 13.33 3.28
N ILE A 186 -4.23 14.06 2.71
CA ILE A 186 -4.15 15.53 2.76
C ILE A 186 -3.87 16.11 1.38
N ARG A 187 -4.34 17.33 1.14
CA ARG A 187 -3.94 18.09 -0.06
C ARG A 187 -2.50 18.57 0.06
N GLY A 188 -1.73 18.44 -1.03
CA GLY A 188 -0.33 18.87 -1.05
C GLY A 188 -0.13 20.37 -0.95
N ASP A 189 -1.14 21.17 -1.33
CA ASP A 189 -1.14 22.64 -1.20
C ASP A 189 -1.51 23.11 0.24
N ASN A 190 -1.90 22.19 1.11
CA ASN A 190 -2.07 22.48 2.53
C ASN A 190 -0.76 22.22 3.27
N LYS A 191 -0.08 23.31 3.68
CA LYS A 191 1.23 23.26 4.35
C LYS A 191 2.36 22.66 3.48
N THR A 192 2.42 23.04 2.20
CA THR A 192 3.45 22.60 1.24
C THR A 192 4.86 22.73 1.81
N GLU A 193 5.15 23.80 2.52
CA GLU A 193 6.43 24.09 3.15
C GLU A 193 6.84 23.03 4.19
N VAL A 194 5.88 22.48 4.93
CA VAL A 194 6.12 21.41 5.92
C VAL A 194 6.41 20.10 5.23
N TRP A 195 5.67 19.79 4.15
CA TRP A 195 5.88 18.58 3.36
C TRP A 195 7.23 18.59 2.64
N ASP A 196 7.59 19.72 2.02
CA ASP A 196 8.91 19.88 1.38
C ASP A 196 10.04 19.81 2.42
N ALA A 197 9.87 20.39 3.62
CA ALA A 197 10.86 20.32 4.71
C ALA A 197 11.07 18.87 5.19
N LEU A 198 9.99 18.10 5.38
CA LEU A 198 10.04 16.69 5.77
C LEU A 198 10.75 15.85 4.71
N ALA A 199 10.31 15.95 3.45
CA ALA A 199 10.85 15.18 2.34
C ALA A 199 12.33 15.48 2.10
N ASN A 200 12.70 16.76 2.01
CA ASN A 200 14.09 17.17 1.80
C ASN A 200 15.01 16.79 2.95
N SER A 201 14.52 16.82 4.19
CA SER A 201 15.32 16.38 5.34
C SER A 201 15.60 14.87 5.32
N ILE A 202 14.62 14.05 4.94
CA ILE A 202 14.83 12.61 4.70
C ILE A 202 15.83 12.43 3.56
N ARG A 203 15.61 13.07 2.41
CA ARG A 203 16.45 12.94 1.21
C ARG A 203 17.90 13.40 1.44
N SER A 204 18.12 14.32 2.36
CA SER A 204 19.48 14.78 2.70
C SER A 204 20.36 13.68 3.30
N ILE A 205 19.74 12.67 3.93
CA ILE A 205 20.43 11.55 4.61
C ILE A 205 20.23 10.25 3.82
N ASP A 206 19.01 9.96 3.41
CA ASP A 206 18.64 8.76 2.66
C ASP A 206 18.42 9.10 1.19
N LYS A 207 19.38 8.74 0.36
CA LYS A 207 19.34 8.92 -1.10
C LYS A 207 18.98 7.64 -1.85
N GLY A 208 18.76 6.56 -1.12
CA GLY A 208 18.62 5.23 -1.70
C GLY A 208 17.21 4.70 -1.80
N HIS A 209 16.30 5.13 -0.95
CA HIS A 209 14.93 4.67 -0.97
C HIS A 209 14.04 5.59 -1.82
N LEU A 210 13.08 4.99 -2.49
CA LEU A 210 12.06 5.74 -3.25
C LEU A 210 11.14 6.52 -2.29
N MET A 211 10.64 7.65 -2.79
CA MET A 211 9.76 8.54 -2.05
C MET A 211 8.59 9.00 -2.91
N THR A 212 7.41 9.06 -2.29
CA THR A 212 6.18 9.60 -2.89
C THR A 212 5.41 10.47 -1.90
N PHE A 213 4.29 11.01 -2.36
CA PHE A 213 3.34 11.74 -1.52
C PHE A 213 1.97 11.05 -1.58
N HIS A 214 1.40 10.71 -0.42
CA HIS A 214 0.05 10.16 -0.31
C HIS A 214 -0.98 11.30 -0.21
N PRO A 215 -1.75 11.56 -1.27
CA PRO A 215 -2.68 12.69 -1.32
C PRO A 215 -4.03 12.35 -0.70
N ARG A 216 -4.89 13.36 -0.60
CA ARG A 216 -6.30 13.22 -0.25
C ARG A 216 -7.10 12.54 -1.36
N GLY A 217 -8.23 11.95 -0.98
CA GLY A 217 -9.19 11.35 -1.90
C GLY A 217 -9.52 12.21 -3.11
N ARG A 218 -9.48 11.59 -4.30
CA ARG A 218 -9.72 12.20 -5.63
C ARG A 218 -8.72 13.28 -6.02
N THR A 219 -7.50 13.15 -5.50
CA THR A 219 -6.37 14.00 -5.87
C THR A 219 -5.14 13.16 -6.21
N THR A 220 -4.14 13.80 -6.81
CA THR A 220 -2.87 13.17 -7.15
C THR A 220 -1.70 14.03 -6.68
N SER A 221 -0.63 13.40 -6.21
CA SER A 221 0.63 14.07 -5.88
C SER A 221 1.20 14.85 -7.07
N ALA A 222 0.89 14.41 -8.28
CA ALA A 222 1.34 15.05 -9.51
C ALA A 222 0.91 16.54 -9.61
N THR A 223 -0.25 16.87 -9.07
CA THR A 223 -0.78 18.26 -9.08
C THR A 223 0.16 19.22 -8.37
N TRP A 224 0.81 18.80 -7.29
CA TRP A 224 1.56 19.71 -6.41
C TRP A 224 3.07 19.49 -6.43
N PHE A 225 3.51 18.27 -6.70
CA PHE A 225 4.89 17.86 -6.44
C PHE A 225 5.59 17.19 -7.63
N ASN A 226 4.98 17.16 -8.81
CA ASN A 226 5.56 16.46 -9.97
C ASN A 226 6.95 16.98 -10.35
N ASP A 227 7.23 18.25 -10.12
CA ASP A 227 8.50 18.91 -10.39
C ASP A 227 9.54 18.77 -9.25
N ARG A 228 9.13 18.21 -8.12
CA ARG A 228 10.03 18.05 -6.96
C ARG A 228 11.03 16.92 -7.19
N GLU A 229 12.30 17.21 -6.91
CA GLU A 229 13.39 16.22 -7.00
C GLU A 229 13.25 15.10 -5.98
N TRP A 230 12.61 15.36 -4.84
CA TRP A 230 12.40 14.33 -3.83
C TRP A 230 11.31 13.32 -4.20
N LEU A 231 10.38 13.64 -5.10
CA LEU A 231 9.30 12.76 -5.53
C LEU A 231 9.78 11.84 -6.66
N ASP A 232 9.89 10.54 -6.40
CA ASP A 232 10.32 9.56 -7.40
C ASP A 232 9.17 9.05 -8.27
N PHE A 233 7.97 8.91 -7.71
CA PHE A 233 6.77 8.47 -8.43
C PHE A 233 5.52 9.16 -7.90
N ASN A 234 4.52 9.27 -8.77
CA ASN A 234 3.24 9.84 -8.43
C ASN A 234 2.32 8.82 -7.79
N MET A 235 1.60 9.25 -6.76
CA MET A 235 0.53 8.50 -6.14
C MET A 235 -0.75 9.32 -6.18
N PHE A 236 -1.86 8.67 -6.46
CA PHE A 236 -3.19 9.26 -6.32
C PHE A 236 -4.05 8.42 -5.38
N GLN A 237 -5.13 9.01 -4.90
CA GLN A 237 -6.17 8.34 -4.15
C GLN A 237 -7.48 8.49 -4.93
N SER A 238 -7.95 7.42 -5.56
CA SER A 238 -9.23 7.46 -6.28
C SER A 238 -10.41 7.54 -5.32
N GLY A 239 -10.25 7.07 -4.10
CA GLY A 239 -11.19 7.24 -3.00
C GLY A 239 -12.38 6.26 -3.06
N HIS A 240 -13.40 6.54 -2.24
CA HIS A 240 -14.43 5.54 -1.91
C HIS A 240 -15.83 5.88 -2.42
N ARG A 241 -15.99 6.91 -3.27
CA ARG A 241 -17.30 7.32 -3.80
C ARG A 241 -17.71 6.49 -5.01
N ARG A 242 -19.04 6.32 -5.17
CA ARG A 242 -19.66 5.80 -6.39
C ARG A 242 -20.05 6.92 -7.33
N TYR A 243 -20.24 6.61 -8.59
CA TYR A 243 -20.74 7.56 -9.57
C TYR A 243 -22.06 8.20 -9.10
N GLY A 244 -22.13 9.52 -9.26
CA GLY A 244 -23.28 10.32 -8.86
C GLY A 244 -23.42 10.59 -7.37
N GLN A 245 -22.52 10.10 -6.54
CA GLN A 245 -22.51 10.40 -5.12
C GLN A 245 -21.79 11.72 -4.87
N ARG A 246 -22.50 12.64 -4.21
CA ARG A 246 -21.95 13.94 -3.79
C ARG A 246 -21.89 13.99 -2.27
N PHE A 247 -20.83 14.55 -1.77
CA PHE A 247 -20.71 14.92 -0.35
C PHE A 247 -20.97 16.40 -0.24
N GLY A 248 -21.43 16.84 0.95
CA GLY A 248 -21.78 18.22 1.21
C GLY A 248 -20.62 19.20 1.07
N ASP A 249 -20.76 20.37 1.65
CA ASP A 249 -19.95 21.59 1.42
C ASP A 249 -18.44 21.47 1.61
N GLY A 250 -17.94 20.35 2.12
CA GLY A 250 -16.51 20.06 2.22
C GLY A 250 -15.92 19.31 1.02
N ASP A 251 -16.74 18.95 0.06
CA ASP A 251 -16.28 18.27 -1.15
C ASP A 251 -15.69 19.34 -2.08
N TYR A 252 -14.39 19.42 -2.11
CA TYR A 252 -13.71 20.36 -2.99
C TYR A 252 -14.17 20.12 -4.43
N PRO A 253 -14.71 21.14 -5.15
CA PRO A 253 -14.88 21.06 -6.58
C PRO A 253 -13.49 20.96 -7.18
N ILE A 254 -13.06 19.73 -7.39
CA ILE A 254 -11.80 19.48 -8.06
C ILE A 254 -12.15 19.60 -9.53
N GLU A 255 -11.77 20.70 -10.13
CA GLU A 255 -11.90 20.95 -11.57
C GLU A 255 -11.31 19.79 -12.38
N GLU A 256 -10.40 19.05 -11.78
CA GLU A 256 -9.65 17.97 -12.39
C GLU A 256 -10.34 16.61 -12.30
N ASN A 257 -11.33 16.43 -11.41
CA ASN A 257 -11.84 15.09 -11.15
C ASN A 257 -13.24 15.04 -10.55
N THR A 258 -14.20 15.25 -11.40
CA THR A 258 -15.63 15.17 -11.04
C THR A 258 -16.16 13.73 -11.06
N GLU A 259 -15.38 12.76 -11.53
CA GLU A 259 -15.79 11.39 -11.80
C GLU A 259 -14.92 10.38 -11.04
N GLU A 260 -15.45 9.20 -10.78
CA GLU A 260 -14.78 8.10 -10.05
C GLU A 260 -13.94 7.21 -11.00
N ASP A 261 -13.49 7.76 -12.12
CA ASP A 261 -12.67 7.09 -13.13
C ASP A 261 -11.20 7.06 -12.71
N ASN A 262 -10.77 6.07 -11.92
CA ASN A 262 -9.38 6.00 -11.46
C ASN A 262 -8.35 5.90 -12.59
N TRP A 263 -8.73 5.36 -13.75
CA TRP A 263 -7.88 5.31 -14.93
C TRP A 263 -7.53 6.69 -15.49
N ARG A 264 -8.38 7.71 -15.30
CA ARG A 264 -8.08 9.10 -15.73
C ARG A 264 -6.96 9.73 -14.92
N PHE A 265 -6.83 9.39 -13.63
CA PHE A 265 -5.69 9.82 -12.82
C PHE A 265 -4.37 9.30 -13.37
N VAL A 266 -4.37 8.05 -13.83
CA VAL A 266 -3.19 7.45 -14.46
C VAL A 266 -2.83 8.21 -15.74
N GLU A 267 -3.80 8.40 -16.64
CA GLU A 267 -3.58 9.11 -17.91
C GLU A 267 -3.04 10.53 -17.69
N ARG A 268 -3.65 11.28 -16.79
CA ARG A 268 -3.24 12.66 -16.45
C ARG A 268 -1.84 12.71 -15.86
N SER A 269 -1.56 11.87 -14.89
CA SER A 269 -0.24 11.85 -14.23
C SER A 269 0.87 11.46 -15.22
N MET A 270 0.61 10.52 -16.11
CA MET A 270 1.56 10.11 -17.15
C MET A 270 1.78 11.18 -18.22
N ALA A 271 0.80 12.05 -18.46
CA ALA A 271 0.93 13.17 -19.41
C ALA A 271 1.81 14.31 -18.87
N MET A 272 2.04 14.38 -17.56
CA MET A 272 2.85 15.42 -16.94
C MET A 272 4.35 15.28 -17.26
N LYS A 273 5.07 16.38 -17.13
CA LYS A 273 6.54 16.43 -17.33
C LYS A 273 7.21 17.00 -16.07
N PRO A 274 8.32 16.36 -15.61
CA PRO A 274 8.85 15.08 -16.09
C PRO A 274 7.84 13.94 -15.89
N MET A 275 7.87 12.93 -16.79
CA MET A 275 7.06 11.73 -16.62
C MET A 275 7.59 10.94 -15.41
N LYS A 276 6.70 10.52 -14.53
CA LYS A 276 7.01 9.68 -13.37
C LYS A 276 6.06 8.49 -13.33
N PRO A 277 6.48 7.34 -12.80
CA PRO A 277 5.58 6.21 -12.57
C PRO A 277 4.37 6.65 -11.74
N VAL A 278 3.23 6.01 -11.91
CA VAL A 278 2.00 6.38 -11.21
C VAL A 278 1.31 5.15 -10.61
N ILE A 279 0.72 5.33 -9.42
CA ILE A 279 -0.03 4.28 -8.71
C ILE A 279 -1.26 4.84 -7.99
N ASP A 280 -2.32 4.03 -7.95
CA ASP A 280 -3.45 4.24 -7.02
C ASP A 280 -3.04 3.72 -5.64
N GLY A 281 -2.77 4.61 -4.71
CA GLY A 281 -2.32 4.29 -3.36
C GLY A 281 -3.48 4.03 -2.40
N GLU A 282 -4.67 4.55 -2.72
CA GLU A 282 -5.88 4.34 -1.94
C GLU A 282 -7.12 4.36 -2.85
N PRO A 283 -7.42 3.21 -3.49
CA PRO A 283 -8.66 3.01 -4.24
C PRO A 283 -9.84 2.72 -3.28
N ILE A 284 -10.97 2.33 -3.85
CA ILE A 284 -12.07 1.79 -3.05
C ILE A 284 -11.60 0.59 -2.22
N TYR A 285 -12.08 0.49 -0.98
CA TYR A 285 -11.80 -0.65 -0.11
C TYR A 285 -12.93 -1.65 -0.09
N GLU A 286 -12.61 -2.95 -0.02
CA GLU A 286 -13.61 -4.01 0.17
C GLU A 286 -14.32 -3.82 1.51
N GLU A 287 -15.64 -4.00 1.52
CA GLU A 287 -16.50 -3.89 2.70
C GLU A 287 -16.54 -2.47 3.35
N ILE A 288 -16.12 -1.42 2.63
CA ILE A 288 -16.35 -0.04 3.09
C ILE A 288 -17.64 0.51 2.45
N PRO A 289 -18.41 1.37 3.15
CA PRO A 289 -19.60 1.99 2.57
C PRO A 289 -19.25 2.88 1.37
N HIS A 290 -20.11 2.92 0.37
CA HIS A 290 -20.00 3.89 -0.72
C HIS A 290 -19.94 5.30 -0.15
N GLY A 291 -18.82 5.99 -0.38
CA GLY A 291 -18.60 7.34 0.13
C GLY A 291 -18.04 7.44 1.52
N LEU A 292 -17.73 6.31 2.15
CA LEU A 292 -17.01 6.21 3.41
C LEU A 292 -17.85 6.49 4.68
N HIS A 293 -18.64 7.58 4.71
CA HIS A 293 -19.18 8.14 5.96
C HIS A 293 -20.58 7.68 6.32
N ASP A 294 -21.41 7.28 5.36
CA ASP A 294 -22.76 6.78 5.64
C ASP A 294 -22.78 5.25 5.71
N GLU A 295 -22.86 4.72 6.91
CA GLU A 295 -22.87 3.28 7.19
C GLU A 295 -24.12 2.55 6.62
N ASN A 296 -25.15 3.28 6.17
CA ASN A 296 -26.35 2.72 5.54
C ASN A 296 -26.20 2.56 4.02
N GLU A 297 -25.18 3.12 3.42
CA GLU A 297 -24.88 2.93 2.00
C GLU A 297 -24.44 1.49 1.71
N LEU A 298 -24.56 1.09 0.44
CA LEU A 298 -24.06 -0.19 -0.03
C LEU A 298 -22.55 -0.30 0.20
N LEU A 299 -22.08 -1.50 0.45
CA LEU A 299 -20.65 -1.77 0.62
C LEU A 299 -19.99 -2.11 -0.70
N TRP A 300 -18.79 -1.62 -0.92
CA TRP A 300 -17.93 -2.06 -2.01
C TRP A 300 -17.60 -3.54 -1.86
N LYS A 301 -17.63 -4.30 -2.97
CA LYS A 301 -17.46 -5.75 -2.99
C LYS A 301 -16.20 -6.16 -3.75
N ASP A 302 -15.87 -7.43 -3.65
CA ASP A 302 -14.71 -8.04 -4.29
C ASP A 302 -14.61 -7.77 -5.80
N TYR A 303 -15.73 -7.81 -6.53
CA TYR A 303 -15.75 -7.50 -7.96
C TYR A 303 -15.48 -6.02 -8.26
N ASP A 304 -15.84 -5.12 -7.36
CA ASP A 304 -15.57 -3.69 -7.52
C ASP A 304 -14.08 -3.40 -7.30
N VAL A 305 -13.49 -3.89 -6.22
CA VAL A 305 -12.05 -3.68 -5.97
C VAL A 305 -11.19 -4.30 -7.08
N ARG A 306 -11.62 -5.43 -7.67
CA ARG A 306 -10.97 -5.98 -8.86
C ARG A 306 -11.10 -5.04 -10.06
N ARG A 307 -12.29 -4.51 -10.34
CA ARG A 307 -12.51 -3.57 -11.45
C ARG A 307 -11.58 -2.38 -11.36
N TYR A 308 -11.50 -1.73 -10.22
CA TYR A 308 -10.62 -0.58 -10.01
C TYR A 308 -9.14 -0.95 -10.14
N ALA A 309 -8.74 -2.12 -9.67
CA ALA A 309 -7.38 -2.62 -9.83
C ALA A 309 -7.00 -2.81 -11.31
N TYR A 310 -7.85 -3.47 -12.08
CA TYR A 310 -7.60 -3.68 -13.51
C TYR A 310 -7.66 -2.36 -14.29
N TRP A 311 -8.57 -1.47 -13.97
CA TRP A 311 -8.67 -0.17 -14.64
C TRP A 311 -7.38 0.65 -14.51
N SER A 312 -6.91 0.86 -13.29
CA SER A 312 -5.68 1.66 -13.08
C SER A 312 -4.46 1.00 -13.70
N VAL A 313 -4.29 -0.32 -13.53
CA VAL A 313 -3.13 -1.03 -14.06
C VAL A 313 -3.15 -1.06 -15.59
N PHE A 314 -4.30 -1.33 -16.22
CA PHE A 314 -4.41 -1.37 -17.68
C PHE A 314 -4.28 0.02 -18.30
N ALA A 315 -4.64 1.07 -17.58
CA ALA A 315 -4.39 2.46 -17.98
C ALA A 315 -2.91 2.87 -17.89
N GLY A 316 -2.04 2.05 -17.26
CA GLY A 316 -0.60 2.30 -17.22
C GLY A 316 0.04 2.36 -15.84
N SER A 317 -0.73 2.24 -14.75
CA SER A 317 -0.17 2.18 -13.40
C SER A 317 0.85 1.02 -13.26
N PHE A 318 1.91 1.24 -12.50
CA PHE A 318 2.95 0.22 -12.29
C PHE A 318 2.57 -0.85 -11.25
N GLY A 319 1.40 -0.70 -10.64
CA GLY A 319 0.89 -1.62 -9.64
C GLY A 319 -0.47 -1.19 -9.11
N HIS A 320 -0.87 -1.76 -7.98
CA HIS A 320 -2.13 -1.47 -7.32
C HIS A 320 -2.01 -1.68 -5.81
N THR A 321 -2.72 -0.88 -5.03
CA THR A 321 -2.86 -1.06 -3.59
C THR A 321 -4.29 -1.51 -3.30
N TYR A 322 -4.43 -2.61 -2.57
CA TYR A 322 -5.70 -3.09 -2.07
C TYR A 322 -5.95 -2.58 -0.65
N GLY A 323 -7.21 -2.40 -0.30
CA GLY A 323 -7.63 -2.12 1.06
C GLY A 323 -8.95 -2.82 1.41
N HIS A 324 -9.12 -3.04 2.70
CA HIS A 324 -10.34 -3.61 3.27
C HIS A 324 -10.73 -2.84 4.53
N ASN A 325 -12.02 -2.53 4.71
CA ASN A 325 -12.51 -1.73 5.82
C ASN A 325 -12.03 -2.23 7.19
N SER A 326 -12.11 -3.51 7.43
CA SER A 326 -11.70 -4.10 8.72
C SER A 326 -10.19 -4.22 8.89
N ILE A 327 -9.44 -4.47 7.77
CA ILE A 327 -7.99 -4.70 7.84
C ILE A 327 -7.25 -3.38 8.01
N MET A 328 -7.62 -2.33 7.26
CA MET A 328 -6.90 -1.06 7.28
C MET A 328 -6.81 -0.46 8.69
N GLN A 329 -7.77 -0.75 9.53
CA GLN A 329 -7.87 -0.27 10.91
C GLN A 329 -7.74 -1.39 11.97
N PHE A 330 -7.52 -2.63 11.58
CA PHE A 330 -7.32 -3.80 12.45
C PHE A 330 -8.37 -3.94 13.55
N ILE A 331 -9.66 -3.86 13.19
CA ILE A 331 -10.73 -4.05 14.17
C ILE A 331 -10.76 -5.48 14.70
N LYS A 332 -11.05 -5.62 15.97
CA LYS A 332 -11.18 -6.90 16.67
C LYS A 332 -12.04 -6.75 17.92
N PRO A 333 -12.51 -7.83 18.57
CA PRO A 333 -13.26 -7.71 19.80
C PRO A 333 -12.57 -6.80 20.83
N GLY A 334 -13.30 -5.82 21.35
CA GLY A 334 -12.78 -4.81 22.27
C GLY A 334 -12.03 -3.64 21.62
N VAL A 335 -11.81 -3.67 20.29
CA VAL A 335 -11.23 -2.57 19.53
C VAL A 335 -12.22 -2.14 18.46
N GLY A 336 -12.89 -1.01 18.69
CA GLY A 336 -13.84 -0.44 17.75
C GLY A 336 -13.18 0.07 16.47
N GLY A 337 -14.00 0.22 15.43
CA GLY A 337 -13.60 0.75 14.13
C GLY A 337 -14.49 1.92 13.71
N ALA A 338 -14.07 2.60 12.65
CA ALA A 338 -14.85 3.59 11.92
C ALA A 338 -15.55 2.95 10.70
N TYR A 339 -16.37 3.73 10.04
CA TYR A 339 -16.95 3.41 8.74
C TYR A 339 -17.76 2.11 8.70
N GLY A 340 -18.47 1.80 9.78
CA GLY A 340 -19.34 0.64 9.89
C GLY A 340 -18.63 -0.73 9.82
N ALA A 341 -17.32 -0.79 10.04
CA ALA A 341 -16.57 -2.04 10.05
C ALA A 341 -17.03 -2.96 11.20
N LYS A 342 -17.42 -4.19 10.87
CA LYS A 342 -18.01 -5.15 11.85
C LYS A 342 -17.22 -6.45 11.96
N LYS A 343 -16.58 -6.90 10.88
CA LYS A 343 -15.86 -8.15 10.80
C LYS A 343 -14.47 -7.98 11.43
N PRO A 344 -14.00 -8.89 12.30
CA PRO A 344 -12.62 -8.86 12.76
C PRO A 344 -11.64 -8.93 11.60
N TRP A 345 -10.53 -8.19 11.69
CA TRP A 345 -9.53 -8.08 10.61
C TRP A 345 -8.98 -9.44 10.16
N TYR A 346 -8.78 -10.38 11.08
CA TYR A 346 -8.25 -11.70 10.77
C TYR A 346 -9.24 -12.59 10.01
N ASP A 347 -10.55 -12.34 10.14
CA ASP A 347 -11.58 -13.00 9.34
C ASP A 347 -11.64 -12.38 7.95
N ALA A 348 -11.48 -11.07 7.83
CA ALA A 348 -11.43 -10.33 6.57
C ALA A 348 -10.27 -10.75 5.64
N LEU A 349 -9.19 -11.31 6.18
CA LEU A 349 -8.10 -11.90 5.39
C LEU A 349 -8.52 -13.12 4.54
N ASN A 350 -9.73 -13.62 4.72
CA ASN A 350 -10.29 -14.69 3.92
C ASN A 350 -11.24 -14.18 2.82
N ASP A 351 -11.49 -12.88 2.76
CA ASP A 351 -12.41 -12.30 1.79
C ASP A 351 -11.86 -12.41 0.35
N PRO A 352 -12.77 -12.51 -0.65
CA PRO A 352 -12.34 -12.81 -2.01
C PRO A 352 -11.45 -11.76 -2.63
N GLY A 353 -11.74 -10.46 -2.43
CA GLY A 353 -10.92 -9.39 -2.99
C GLY A 353 -9.49 -9.46 -2.51
N TYR A 354 -9.29 -9.64 -1.19
CA TYR A 354 -7.96 -9.82 -0.58
C TYR A 354 -7.14 -10.91 -1.27
N ASN A 355 -7.76 -12.07 -1.51
CA ASN A 355 -7.07 -13.25 -2.01
C ASN A 355 -6.90 -13.28 -3.54
N GLN A 356 -7.63 -12.43 -4.29
CA GLN A 356 -7.68 -12.46 -5.75
C GLN A 356 -6.77 -11.40 -6.41
N MET A 357 -6.29 -10.41 -5.71
CA MET A 357 -5.38 -9.38 -6.26
C MET A 357 -4.10 -9.98 -6.86
N LYS A 358 -3.62 -11.11 -6.36
CA LYS A 358 -2.47 -11.84 -6.91
C LYS A 358 -2.63 -12.22 -8.39
N TYR A 359 -3.87 -12.41 -8.86
CA TYR A 359 -4.10 -12.78 -10.26
C TYR A 359 -3.72 -11.65 -11.21
N LEU A 360 -4.00 -10.40 -10.85
CA LEU A 360 -3.57 -9.24 -11.62
C LEU A 360 -2.04 -9.16 -11.68
N LYS A 361 -1.36 -9.26 -10.54
CA LYS A 361 0.11 -9.26 -10.49
C LYS A 361 0.71 -10.37 -11.34
N ASN A 362 0.18 -11.58 -11.21
CA ASN A 362 0.67 -12.73 -11.98
C ASN A 362 0.47 -12.52 -13.48
N LEU A 363 -0.71 -12.00 -13.89
CA LEU A 363 -1.00 -11.67 -15.28
C LEU A 363 0.04 -10.67 -15.82
N MET A 364 0.28 -9.57 -15.10
CA MET A 364 1.21 -8.53 -15.54
C MET A 364 2.66 -9.02 -15.63
N LEU A 365 3.08 -9.91 -14.75
CA LEU A 365 4.45 -10.47 -14.73
C LEU A 365 4.64 -11.68 -15.66
N THR A 366 3.56 -12.22 -16.24
CA THR A 366 3.65 -13.31 -17.22
C THR A 366 4.13 -12.83 -18.61
N PHE A 367 3.87 -11.58 -18.93
CA PHE A 367 4.24 -10.95 -20.19
C PHE A 367 5.41 -9.97 -19.97
N PRO A 368 6.07 -9.50 -21.05
CA PRO A 368 7.14 -8.51 -20.95
C PRO A 368 6.66 -7.21 -20.31
N PHE A 369 6.90 -7.08 -19.02
CA PHE A 369 6.30 -6.04 -18.16
C PHE A 369 6.55 -4.61 -18.63
N PHE A 370 7.78 -4.33 -19.10
CA PHE A 370 8.18 -2.98 -19.53
C PHE A 370 7.67 -2.62 -20.94
N GLU A 371 7.28 -3.61 -21.74
CA GLU A 371 6.77 -3.39 -23.10
C GLU A 371 5.28 -3.03 -23.10
N ARG A 372 4.59 -3.27 -22.00
CA ARG A 372 3.16 -3.02 -21.85
C ARG A 372 2.84 -1.54 -22.06
N VAL A 373 1.86 -1.26 -22.92
CA VAL A 373 1.34 0.09 -23.17
C VAL A 373 -0.18 0.10 -23.13
N PRO A 374 -0.79 1.13 -22.51
CA PRO A 374 -2.23 1.34 -22.62
C PRO A 374 -2.63 1.52 -24.08
N ASP A 375 -3.65 0.80 -24.53
CA ASP A 375 -4.11 0.89 -25.92
C ASP A 375 -5.62 0.64 -26.03
N GLN A 376 -6.38 1.72 -26.05
CA GLN A 376 -7.83 1.63 -26.19
C GLN A 376 -8.29 1.28 -27.62
N SER A 377 -7.40 1.33 -28.62
CA SER A 377 -7.75 1.00 -30.01
C SER A 377 -8.04 -0.48 -30.24
N VAL A 378 -7.65 -1.34 -29.30
CA VAL A 378 -7.94 -2.78 -29.37
C VAL A 378 -9.40 -3.10 -29.00
N ILE A 379 -10.14 -2.13 -28.45
CA ILE A 379 -11.56 -2.30 -28.11
C ILE A 379 -12.38 -2.06 -29.37
N ALA A 380 -13.06 -3.11 -29.84
CA ALA A 380 -13.93 -3.01 -31.01
C ALA A 380 -15.28 -2.38 -30.64
N GLY A 381 -15.77 -1.45 -31.47
CA GLY A 381 -17.06 -0.80 -31.29
C GLY A 381 -17.06 0.33 -30.26
N GLN A 382 -18.23 0.65 -29.73
CA GLN A 382 -18.40 1.68 -28.71
C GLN A 382 -18.02 1.13 -27.34
N ASN A 383 -17.10 1.81 -26.66
CA ASN A 383 -16.75 1.47 -25.27
C ASN A 383 -17.88 1.89 -24.32
N GLY A 384 -18.07 1.14 -23.24
CA GLY A 384 -18.97 1.50 -22.16
C GLY A 384 -18.53 2.74 -21.38
N GLU A 385 -19.43 3.21 -20.54
CA GLU A 385 -19.18 4.31 -19.61
C GLU A 385 -19.26 3.83 -18.17
N ARG A 386 -18.63 4.54 -17.24
CA ARG A 386 -18.66 4.26 -15.79
C ARG A 386 -18.29 2.78 -15.53
N TYR A 387 -19.14 2.04 -14.81
CA TYR A 387 -18.85 0.65 -14.42
C TYR A 387 -18.82 -0.34 -15.61
N ASP A 388 -19.38 0.05 -16.75
CA ASP A 388 -19.38 -0.78 -17.97
C ASP A 388 -18.18 -0.50 -18.89
N ARG A 389 -17.31 0.47 -18.50
CA ARG A 389 -16.14 0.82 -19.29
C ARG A 389 -15.10 -0.30 -19.25
N ALA A 390 -14.60 -0.67 -20.42
CA ALA A 390 -13.41 -1.49 -20.59
C ALA A 390 -12.16 -0.62 -20.71
N ILE A 391 -11.09 -1.03 -20.07
CA ILE A 391 -9.74 -0.45 -20.23
C ILE A 391 -8.85 -1.52 -20.80
N ALA A 392 -8.07 -1.18 -21.83
CA ALA A 392 -7.23 -2.12 -22.54
C ALA A 392 -5.76 -1.72 -22.50
N THR A 393 -4.90 -2.74 -22.51
CA THR A 393 -3.44 -2.63 -22.62
C THR A 393 -2.93 -3.73 -23.55
N ARG A 394 -1.83 -3.51 -24.23
CA ARG A 394 -1.12 -4.50 -25.07
C ARG A 394 0.33 -4.56 -24.71
#